data_4a8ef6340daee1f6fde00dafe22b7397
#
_entry.id   4a8ef6340daee1f6fde00dafe22b7397
#
_cell.length_a   1.000
_cell.length_b   1.000
_cell.length_c   1.000
_cell.angle_alpha   90.00
_cell.angle_beta   90.00
_cell.angle_gamma   90.00
#
_symmetry.space_group_name_H-M   'P 1'
#
loop_
_entity.id
_entity.type
_entity.pdbx_description
1 polymer ?
#
loop_
_entity_poly.entity_id
_entity_poly.type
_entity_poly.pdbx_seq_one_letter_code
_entity_poly.pdbx_strand_id
1 'polypeptide(L)'
;MFSSELESFIINNIYTKDFMSKDVLENIRMLIIKKVPDIKYVLRDTIIGKEFQCVGIYTKGKVYINIIEMNEFYSNTLEINRIQSNLLVKNLLVLSIYLHETVHAFQTMINLTETKGLMNDLIIDSNKVLDSKLFSEKKYDYYHDIIPIERIADAFTFGFLLNIYDKLECTEAYPNFKSSVVKLLMKDYDIMPRKVVSPIEKFYKIFFITKSIKRYNFDNFSDKDKFLLGVLDSKEKINKVVSEIINNDSYSKKRGV
;
A
#
# COMPACT_ATOMS: atom_id res chain seq x y z
N MET A 1 -11.82 5.48 -3.91
CA MET A 1 -10.60 6.14 -4.38
C MET A 1 -10.27 5.70 -5.81
N PHE A 2 -9.89 4.47 -6.05
CA PHE A 2 -9.61 3.96 -7.39
C PHE A 2 -10.89 3.53 -8.11
N SER A 3 -10.99 3.81 -9.42
CA SER A 3 -12.22 3.62 -10.20
C SER A 3 -12.21 2.29 -10.96
N SER A 4 -13.41 1.84 -11.39
CA SER A 4 -13.55 0.72 -12.30
C SER A 4 -12.90 0.97 -13.67
N GLU A 5 -12.83 2.23 -14.13
CA GLU A 5 -12.11 2.60 -15.35
C GLU A 5 -10.60 2.38 -15.20
N LEU A 6 -10.02 2.79 -14.05
CA LEU A 6 -8.61 2.52 -13.75
C LEU A 6 -8.35 1.03 -13.65
N GLU A 7 -9.21 0.28 -12.99
CA GLU A 7 -9.11 -1.18 -12.89
C GLU A 7 -9.13 -1.82 -14.28
N SER A 8 -10.08 -1.46 -15.14
CA SER A 8 -10.18 -1.97 -16.50
C SER A 8 -8.94 -1.61 -17.33
N PHE A 9 -8.43 -0.38 -17.20
CA PHE A 9 -7.19 0.02 -17.87
C PHE A 9 -6.01 -0.86 -17.45
N ILE A 10 -5.86 -1.12 -16.16
CA ILE A 10 -4.77 -1.95 -15.64
C ILE A 10 -4.90 -3.38 -16.16
N ILE A 11 -6.06 -4.02 -16.00
CA ILE A 11 -6.30 -5.40 -16.43
C ILE A 11 -5.97 -5.57 -17.92
N ASN A 12 -6.42 -4.65 -18.77
CA ASN A 12 -6.23 -4.73 -20.21
C ASN A 12 -4.77 -4.47 -20.67
N ASN A 13 -3.94 -3.87 -19.83
CA ASN A 13 -2.60 -3.46 -20.23
C ASN A 13 -1.46 -4.11 -19.44
N ILE A 14 -1.75 -4.79 -18.32
CA ILE A 14 -0.75 -5.29 -17.38
C ILE A 14 0.20 -6.33 -17.98
N TYR A 15 -0.24 -7.06 -19.00
CA TYR A 15 0.57 -8.06 -19.69
C TYR A 15 1.33 -7.53 -20.90
N THR A 16 0.95 -6.35 -21.42
CA THR A 16 1.41 -5.89 -22.74
C THR A 16 2.17 -4.57 -22.70
N LYS A 17 1.95 -3.73 -21.68
CA LYS A 17 2.60 -2.43 -21.54
C LYS A 17 3.57 -2.44 -20.37
N ASP A 18 4.72 -1.80 -20.54
CA ASP A 18 5.65 -1.55 -19.43
C ASP A 18 5.16 -0.35 -18.60
N PHE A 19 4.77 -0.62 -17.36
CA PHE A 19 4.26 0.40 -16.44
C PHE A 19 5.36 1.32 -15.87
N MET A 20 6.65 1.01 -16.12
CA MET A 20 7.74 1.97 -15.93
C MET A 20 7.75 3.06 -17.01
N SER A 21 6.91 2.98 -18.04
CA SER A 21 6.75 4.04 -19.05
C SER A 21 6.02 5.25 -18.46
N LYS A 22 6.57 6.45 -18.69
CA LYS A 22 5.94 7.70 -18.26
C LYS A 22 4.52 7.84 -18.82
N ASP A 23 4.31 7.45 -20.06
CA ASP A 23 3.00 7.57 -20.72
C ASP A 23 1.94 6.68 -20.06
N VAL A 24 2.32 5.49 -19.62
CA VAL A 24 1.41 4.57 -18.92
C VAL A 24 1.06 5.11 -17.54
N LEU A 25 2.04 5.55 -16.76
CA LEU A 25 1.80 6.14 -15.44
C LEU A 25 1.01 7.46 -15.55
N GLU A 26 1.23 8.25 -16.58
CA GLU A 26 0.47 9.46 -16.84
C GLU A 26 -1.01 9.14 -17.17
N ASN A 27 -1.28 8.09 -17.95
CA ASN A 27 -2.64 7.62 -18.19
C ASN A 27 -3.32 7.17 -16.89
N ILE A 28 -2.60 6.45 -16.03
CA ILE A 28 -3.10 6.06 -14.69
C ILE A 28 -3.42 7.32 -13.87
N ARG A 29 -2.52 8.31 -13.83
CA ARG A 29 -2.73 9.59 -13.16
C ARG A 29 -4.00 10.30 -13.65
N MET A 30 -4.18 10.37 -14.98
CA MET A 30 -5.35 11.03 -15.57
C MET A 30 -6.66 10.33 -15.24
N LEU A 31 -6.68 9.00 -15.19
CA LEU A 31 -7.86 8.23 -14.76
C LEU A 31 -8.20 8.48 -13.28
N ILE A 32 -7.20 8.64 -12.43
CA ILE A 32 -7.39 9.00 -11.02
C ILE A 32 -7.96 10.42 -10.91
N ILE A 33 -7.39 11.40 -11.61
CA ILE A 33 -7.88 12.79 -11.64
C ILE A 33 -9.30 12.86 -12.19
N LYS A 34 -9.62 12.11 -13.22
CA LYS A 34 -10.99 12.05 -13.77
C LYS A 34 -11.99 11.61 -12.72
N LYS A 35 -11.65 10.65 -11.87
CA LYS A 35 -12.51 10.16 -10.79
C LYS A 35 -12.62 11.14 -9.62
N VAL A 36 -11.51 11.81 -9.28
CA VAL A 36 -11.43 12.77 -8.17
C VAL A 36 -10.73 14.04 -8.67
N PRO A 37 -11.50 14.97 -9.28
CA PRO A 37 -10.92 16.15 -9.96
C PRO A 37 -10.04 17.02 -9.07
N ASP A 38 -10.36 17.15 -7.79
CA ASP A 38 -9.63 18.01 -6.87
C ASP A 38 -8.21 17.53 -6.56
N ILE A 39 -7.94 16.23 -6.76
CA ILE A 39 -6.59 15.68 -6.55
C ILE A 39 -5.56 16.29 -7.51
N LYS A 40 -5.97 16.86 -8.63
CA LYS A 40 -5.07 17.50 -9.62
C LYS A 40 -4.19 18.59 -9.01
N TYR A 41 -4.63 19.23 -7.93
CA TYR A 41 -3.87 20.28 -7.25
C TYR A 41 -2.68 19.73 -6.46
N VAL A 42 -2.76 18.49 -6.03
CA VAL A 42 -1.74 17.80 -5.23
C VAL A 42 -1.12 16.58 -5.95
N LEU A 43 -1.66 16.13 -7.08
CA LEU A 43 -1.09 15.08 -7.92
C LEU A 43 -0.83 15.66 -9.32
N ARG A 44 0.18 16.51 -9.42
CA ARG A 44 0.43 17.36 -10.59
C ARG A 44 1.24 16.67 -11.68
N ASP A 45 2.14 15.76 -11.29
CA ASP A 45 3.11 15.16 -12.23
C ASP A 45 3.57 13.78 -11.74
N THR A 46 4.09 12.99 -12.68
CA THR A 46 4.79 11.74 -12.42
C THR A 46 6.20 11.83 -13.02
N ILE A 47 7.21 11.54 -12.21
CA ILE A 47 8.61 11.60 -12.62
C ILE A 47 9.22 10.20 -12.45
N ILE A 48 9.88 9.74 -13.50
CA ILE A 48 10.69 8.53 -13.49
C ILE A 48 12.14 8.97 -13.61
N GLY A 49 12.96 8.67 -12.62
CA GLY A 49 14.33 9.19 -12.55
C GLY A 49 15.24 8.40 -11.62
N LYS A 50 16.36 9.01 -11.21
CA LYS A 50 17.39 8.40 -10.35
C LYS A 50 17.70 9.26 -9.13
N GLU A 51 16.83 10.21 -8.80
CA GLU A 51 17.17 11.34 -7.92
C GLU A 51 17.04 11.03 -6.44
N PHE A 52 16.40 9.93 -6.04
CA PHE A 52 16.12 9.58 -4.64
C PHE A 52 16.67 8.20 -4.29
N GLN A 53 17.01 8.00 -3.02
CA GLN A 53 17.48 6.70 -2.48
C GLN A 53 16.32 5.81 -1.99
N CYS A 54 15.15 5.93 -2.59
CA CYS A 54 13.98 5.10 -2.31
C CYS A 54 13.30 4.71 -3.61
N VAL A 55 12.53 3.62 -3.58
CA VAL A 55 11.84 3.07 -4.76
C VAL A 55 10.81 4.05 -5.32
N GLY A 56 10.04 4.69 -4.44
CA GLY A 56 9.07 5.72 -4.75
C GLY A 56 9.00 6.79 -3.66
N ILE A 57 8.53 7.98 -4.01
CA ILE A 57 8.24 9.05 -3.05
C ILE A 57 7.23 10.04 -3.63
N TYR A 58 6.25 10.41 -2.80
CA TYR A 58 5.39 11.55 -3.08
C TYR A 58 5.92 12.80 -2.39
N THR A 59 6.22 13.83 -3.15
CA THR A 59 6.67 15.12 -2.61
C THR A 59 6.30 16.28 -3.53
N LYS A 60 5.92 17.43 -2.94
CA LYS A 60 5.63 18.68 -3.66
C LYS A 60 4.64 18.52 -4.83
N GLY A 61 3.67 17.62 -4.67
CA GLY A 61 2.64 17.36 -5.68
C GLY A 61 3.08 16.48 -6.86
N LYS A 62 4.13 15.70 -6.67
CA LYS A 62 4.66 14.79 -7.69
C LYS A 62 4.93 13.43 -7.09
N VAL A 63 4.64 12.38 -7.86
CA VAL A 63 5.07 11.01 -7.57
C VAL A 63 6.36 10.75 -8.34
N TYR A 64 7.40 10.35 -7.63
CA TYR A 64 8.68 9.94 -8.21
C TYR A 64 8.84 8.44 -8.11
N ILE A 65 9.32 7.81 -9.18
CA ILE A 65 9.72 6.41 -9.20
C ILE A 65 11.22 6.37 -9.56
N ASN A 66 12.03 5.76 -8.69
CA ASN A 66 13.45 5.58 -8.94
C ASN A 66 13.68 4.30 -9.76
N ILE A 67 14.22 4.46 -10.97
CA ILE A 67 14.43 3.34 -11.90
C ILE A 67 15.43 2.33 -11.34
N ILE A 68 16.48 2.78 -10.66
CA ILE A 68 17.55 1.91 -10.14
C ILE A 68 16.98 1.06 -9.00
N GLU A 69 16.41 1.71 -8.01
CA GLU A 69 15.82 1.05 -6.84
C GLU A 69 14.64 0.14 -7.22
N MET A 70 13.84 0.56 -8.22
CA MET A 70 12.74 -0.26 -8.74
C MET A 70 13.24 -1.54 -9.42
N ASN A 71 14.31 -1.45 -10.20
CA ASN A 71 14.90 -2.63 -10.84
C ASN A 71 15.53 -3.56 -9.81
N GLU A 72 16.18 -3.03 -8.78
CA GLU A 72 16.70 -3.84 -7.67
C GLU A 72 15.58 -4.51 -6.88
N PHE A 73 14.53 -3.76 -6.55
CA PHE A 73 13.34 -4.30 -5.87
C PHE A 73 12.69 -5.43 -6.69
N TYR A 74 12.57 -5.24 -8.00
CA TYR A 74 12.08 -6.27 -8.92
C TYR A 74 12.98 -7.52 -8.90
N SER A 75 14.30 -7.36 -9.04
CA SER A 75 15.25 -8.47 -9.03
C SER A 75 15.21 -9.25 -7.72
N ASN A 76 15.21 -8.56 -6.60
CA ASN A 76 15.09 -9.17 -5.26
C ASN A 76 13.76 -9.92 -5.09
N THR A 77 12.67 -9.37 -5.65
CA THR A 77 11.35 -10.04 -5.61
C THR A 77 11.35 -11.34 -6.41
N LEU A 78 11.96 -11.36 -7.59
CA LEU A 78 12.10 -12.58 -8.40
C LEU A 78 12.90 -13.65 -7.67
N GLU A 79 14.04 -13.28 -7.07
CA GLU A 79 14.92 -14.18 -6.34
C GLU A 79 14.21 -14.78 -5.11
N ILE A 80 13.66 -13.93 -4.24
CA ILE A 80 12.99 -14.34 -3.00
C ILE A 80 11.81 -15.29 -3.29
N ASN A 81 11.03 -15.00 -4.34
CA ASN A 81 9.86 -15.81 -4.69
C ASN A 81 10.17 -16.94 -5.67
N ARG A 82 11.41 -17.06 -6.16
CA ARG A 82 11.85 -18.07 -7.14
C ARG A 82 10.99 -18.09 -8.40
N ILE A 83 10.68 -16.94 -8.93
CA ILE A 83 9.86 -16.77 -10.14
C ILE A 83 10.71 -16.23 -11.29
N GLN A 84 10.30 -16.59 -12.51
CA GLN A 84 10.95 -16.07 -13.71
C GLN A 84 10.58 -14.61 -13.96
N SER A 85 11.52 -13.88 -14.55
CA SER A 85 11.29 -12.50 -14.98
C SER A 85 10.10 -12.44 -15.95
N ASN A 86 9.12 -11.61 -15.61
CA ASN A 86 7.96 -11.38 -16.49
C ASN A 86 7.35 -10.00 -16.24
N LEU A 87 6.61 -9.53 -17.25
CA LEU A 87 6.04 -8.18 -17.24
C LEU A 87 4.96 -8.00 -16.16
N LEU A 88 4.17 -9.04 -15.88
CA LEU A 88 3.13 -8.98 -14.85
C LEU A 88 3.73 -8.67 -13.47
N VAL A 89 4.79 -9.39 -13.08
CA VAL A 89 5.45 -9.16 -11.79
C VAL A 89 5.99 -7.74 -11.71
N LYS A 90 6.71 -7.31 -12.76
CA LYS A 90 7.25 -5.95 -12.85
C LYS A 90 6.14 -4.91 -12.68
N ASN A 91 5.06 -5.06 -13.44
CA ASN A 91 3.95 -4.11 -13.43
C ASN A 91 3.18 -4.08 -12.10
N LEU A 92 2.98 -5.22 -11.44
CA LEU A 92 2.36 -5.26 -10.11
C LEU A 92 3.22 -4.53 -9.08
N LEU A 93 4.54 -4.67 -9.14
CA LEU A 93 5.46 -3.95 -8.24
C LEU A 93 5.46 -2.45 -8.52
N VAL A 94 5.55 -2.04 -9.79
CA VAL A 94 5.45 -0.62 -10.17
C VAL A 94 4.14 -0.01 -9.68
N LEU A 95 3.02 -0.73 -9.88
CA LEU A 95 1.71 -0.28 -9.41
C LEU A 95 1.65 -0.20 -7.88
N SER A 96 2.24 -1.16 -7.15
CA SER A 96 2.23 -1.12 -5.69
C SER A 96 2.88 0.16 -5.17
N ILE A 97 4.01 0.55 -5.72
CA ILE A 97 4.70 1.77 -5.35
C ILE A 97 3.93 3.01 -5.82
N TYR A 98 3.55 3.06 -7.11
CA TYR A 98 2.90 4.23 -7.68
C TYR A 98 1.56 4.56 -7.01
N LEU A 99 0.75 3.55 -6.74
CA LEU A 99 -0.54 3.73 -6.09
C LEU A 99 -0.38 4.09 -4.61
N HIS A 100 0.61 3.52 -3.92
CA HIS A 100 0.96 3.88 -2.55
C HIS A 100 1.29 5.38 -2.46
N GLU A 101 2.19 5.87 -3.28
CA GLU A 101 2.57 7.29 -3.34
C GLU A 101 1.39 8.19 -3.77
N THR A 102 0.50 7.68 -4.61
CA THR A 102 -0.73 8.39 -4.98
C THR A 102 -1.68 8.52 -3.78
N VAL A 103 -1.74 7.55 -2.88
CA VAL A 103 -2.53 7.67 -1.65
C VAL A 103 -2.02 8.80 -0.77
N HIS A 104 -0.71 9.03 -0.71
CA HIS A 104 -0.16 10.21 -0.01
C HIS A 104 -0.62 11.54 -0.62
N ALA A 105 -0.81 11.60 -1.94
CA ALA A 105 -1.45 12.77 -2.56
C ALA A 105 -2.91 12.94 -2.10
N PHE A 106 -3.68 11.86 -1.98
CA PHE A 106 -5.04 11.92 -1.40
C PHE A 106 -5.03 12.39 0.06
N GLN A 107 -4.13 11.88 0.87
CA GLN A 107 -3.97 12.31 2.26
C GLN A 107 -3.64 13.80 2.34
N THR A 108 -2.76 14.29 1.46
CA THR A 108 -2.43 15.72 1.35
C THR A 108 -3.67 16.54 0.95
N MET A 109 -4.45 16.09 -0.02
CA MET A 109 -5.68 16.76 -0.44
C MET A 109 -6.68 16.85 0.72
N ILE A 110 -6.91 15.74 1.43
CA ILE A 110 -7.82 15.69 2.58
C ILE A 110 -7.34 16.65 3.67
N ASN A 111 -6.06 16.68 3.98
CA ASN A 111 -5.48 17.58 4.99
C ASN A 111 -5.64 19.07 4.62
N LEU A 112 -5.69 19.39 3.31
CA LEU A 112 -5.90 20.76 2.84
C LEU A 112 -7.38 21.17 2.78
N THR A 113 -8.29 20.21 2.62
CA THR A 113 -9.73 20.48 2.37
C THR A 113 -10.61 20.18 3.57
N GLU A 114 -10.23 19.27 4.44
CA GLU A 114 -11.01 18.84 5.59
C GLU A 114 -10.37 19.33 6.90
N THR A 115 -11.13 20.02 7.73
CA THR A 115 -10.69 20.47 9.05
C THR A 115 -11.04 19.47 10.16
N LYS A 116 -11.91 18.51 9.88
CA LYS A 116 -12.38 17.49 10.84
C LYS A 116 -12.71 16.20 10.11
N GLY A 117 -12.33 15.06 10.69
CA GLY A 117 -12.66 13.74 10.18
C GLY A 117 -11.61 12.70 10.55
N LEU A 118 -11.99 11.43 10.48
CA LEU A 118 -11.12 10.30 10.82
C LEU A 118 -9.76 10.36 10.10
N MET A 119 -9.77 10.62 8.79
CA MET A 119 -8.55 10.69 7.99
C MET A 119 -7.64 11.84 8.42
N ASN A 120 -8.22 13.01 8.67
CA ASN A 120 -7.45 14.18 9.13
C ASN A 120 -6.80 13.91 10.49
N ASP A 121 -7.55 13.32 11.43
CA ASP A 121 -7.02 12.96 12.75
C ASP A 121 -5.87 11.95 12.65
N LEU A 122 -6.00 10.93 11.80
CA LEU A 122 -4.95 9.94 11.53
C LEU A 122 -3.70 10.58 10.93
N ILE A 123 -3.86 11.52 10.00
CA ILE A 123 -2.75 12.28 9.40
C ILE A 123 -2.05 13.14 10.47
N ILE A 124 -2.82 13.86 11.29
CA ILE A 124 -2.26 14.69 12.36
C ILE A 124 -1.49 13.84 13.36
N ASP A 125 -2.04 12.72 13.80
CA ASP A 125 -1.36 11.84 14.76
C ASP A 125 -0.11 11.19 14.16
N SER A 126 -0.12 10.86 12.87
CA SER A 126 1.06 10.34 12.16
C SER A 126 2.17 11.39 12.06
N ASN A 127 1.83 12.62 11.70
CA ASN A 127 2.80 13.71 11.62
C ASN A 127 3.44 14.00 13.00
N LYS A 128 2.67 13.95 14.08
CA LYS A 128 3.23 14.07 15.45
C LYS A 128 4.24 12.96 15.75
N VAL A 129 4.02 11.76 15.25
CA VAL A 129 4.95 10.64 15.42
C VAL A 129 6.22 10.87 14.60
N LEU A 130 6.09 11.29 13.33
CA LEU A 130 7.22 11.59 12.44
C LEU A 130 8.07 12.78 12.94
N ASP A 131 7.41 13.83 13.43
CA ASP A 131 8.07 15.04 13.96
C ASP A 131 8.72 14.78 15.32
N SER A 132 8.31 13.75 16.04
CA SER A 132 8.97 13.38 17.27
C SER A 132 10.36 12.83 16.93
N LYS A 133 11.42 13.53 17.34
CA LYS A 133 12.84 13.13 17.17
C LYS A 133 13.20 11.78 17.84
N LEU A 134 12.22 10.91 18.04
CA LEU A 134 12.32 9.61 18.69
C LEU A 134 12.83 8.51 17.75
N PHE A 135 12.79 8.77 16.44
CA PHE A 135 13.28 7.85 15.45
C PHE A 135 14.76 8.14 15.15
N SER A 136 15.66 7.31 15.69
CA SER A 136 17.01 7.26 15.15
C SER A 136 16.92 6.75 13.70
N GLU A 137 17.81 7.22 12.81
CA GLU A 137 17.86 6.82 11.40
C GLU A 137 17.77 5.29 11.21
N LYS A 138 18.41 4.50 12.10
CA LYS A 138 18.40 3.02 12.06
C LYS A 138 17.04 2.37 12.38
N LYS A 139 16.09 3.13 12.94
CA LYS A 139 14.75 2.62 13.31
C LYS A 139 13.65 3.24 12.46
N TYR A 140 13.99 4.19 11.60
CA TYR A 140 13.04 4.88 10.75
C TYR A 140 12.26 3.89 9.89
N ASP A 141 12.95 3.03 9.15
CA ASP A 141 12.33 2.04 8.26
C ASP A 141 11.37 1.10 9.00
N TYR A 142 11.75 0.72 10.23
CA TYR A 142 10.91 -0.17 11.04
C TYR A 142 9.62 0.48 11.53
N TYR A 143 9.63 1.78 11.83
CA TYR A 143 8.46 2.50 12.32
C TYR A 143 7.67 3.15 11.19
N HIS A 144 8.30 3.43 10.07
CA HIS A 144 7.68 4.00 8.90
C HIS A 144 6.45 3.17 8.47
N ASP A 145 6.63 1.88 8.29
CA ASP A 145 5.56 0.98 7.81
C ASP A 145 4.35 0.88 8.74
N ILE A 146 4.50 1.23 10.03
CA ILE A 146 3.44 1.06 11.03
C ILE A 146 2.71 2.36 11.40
N ILE A 147 3.17 3.50 10.93
CA ILE A 147 2.46 4.75 11.18
C ILE A 147 1.14 4.79 10.37
N PRO A 148 0.08 5.40 10.93
CA PRO A 148 -1.25 5.33 10.31
C PRO A 148 -1.33 5.78 8.85
N ILE A 149 -0.58 6.80 8.43
CA ILE A 149 -0.62 7.28 7.05
C ILE A 149 -0.04 6.26 6.07
N GLU A 150 1.07 5.59 6.42
CA GLU A 150 1.67 4.54 5.61
C GLU A 150 0.76 3.32 5.57
N ARG A 151 0.25 2.92 6.74
CA ARG A 151 -0.68 1.80 6.82
C ARG A 151 -1.95 2.00 6.00
N ILE A 152 -2.47 3.21 5.95
CA ILE A 152 -3.61 3.56 5.10
C ILE A 152 -3.20 3.48 3.63
N ALA A 153 -2.01 3.98 3.27
CA ALA A 153 -1.52 3.90 1.90
C ALA A 153 -1.41 2.44 1.44
N ASP A 154 -0.85 1.56 2.28
CA ASP A 154 -0.79 0.12 2.04
C ASP A 154 -2.16 -0.52 1.94
N ALA A 155 -3.08 -0.21 2.86
CA ALA A 155 -4.43 -0.77 2.86
C ALA A 155 -5.18 -0.49 1.56
N PHE A 156 -5.18 0.76 1.09
CA PHE A 156 -5.84 1.13 -0.16
C PHE A 156 -5.15 0.54 -1.38
N THR A 157 -3.84 0.56 -1.41
CA THR A 157 -3.04 0.01 -2.53
C THR A 157 -3.22 -1.49 -2.63
N PHE A 158 -2.96 -2.23 -1.56
CA PHE A 158 -3.03 -3.69 -1.59
C PHE A 158 -4.46 -4.20 -1.67
N GLY A 159 -5.43 -3.52 -1.05
CA GLY A 159 -6.84 -3.85 -1.25
C GLY A 159 -7.27 -3.78 -2.71
N PHE A 160 -6.81 -2.76 -3.44
CA PHE A 160 -7.08 -2.60 -4.86
C PHE A 160 -6.31 -3.61 -5.72
N LEU A 161 -5.02 -3.83 -5.43
CA LEU A 161 -4.20 -4.78 -6.19
C LEU A 161 -4.64 -6.24 -6.00
N LEU A 162 -5.06 -6.62 -4.80
CA LEU A 162 -5.65 -7.95 -4.55
C LEU A 162 -6.91 -8.15 -5.39
N ASN A 163 -7.77 -7.12 -5.48
CA ASN A 163 -8.98 -7.18 -6.30
C ASN A 163 -8.67 -7.27 -7.80
N ILE A 164 -7.63 -6.57 -8.28
CA ILE A 164 -7.13 -6.72 -9.66
C ILE A 164 -6.60 -8.13 -9.89
N TYR A 165 -5.74 -8.60 -9.00
CA TYR A 165 -5.10 -9.91 -9.12
C TYR A 165 -6.13 -11.04 -9.20
N ASP A 166 -7.22 -10.95 -8.42
CA ASP A 166 -8.32 -11.93 -8.47
C ASP A 166 -9.04 -11.98 -9.83
N LYS A 167 -8.92 -10.94 -10.65
CA LYS A 167 -9.54 -10.83 -11.98
C LYS A 167 -8.59 -11.16 -13.12
N LEU A 168 -7.29 -11.38 -12.83
CA LEU A 168 -6.32 -11.73 -13.85
C LEU A 168 -6.44 -13.22 -14.22
N GLU A 169 -6.40 -13.51 -15.52
CA GLU A 169 -6.53 -14.87 -16.03
C GLU A 169 -5.29 -15.74 -15.83
N CYS A 170 -4.12 -15.12 -15.64
CA CYS A 170 -2.82 -15.79 -15.57
C CYS A 170 -2.12 -15.49 -14.23
N THR A 171 -2.62 -16.06 -13.13
CA THR A 171 -2.02 -15.92 -11.80
C THR A 171 -0.76 -16.76 -11.61
N GLU A 172 -0.50 -17.72 -12.50
CA GLU A 172 0.68 -18.60 -12.43
C GLU A 172 2.01 -17.83 -12.58
N ALA A 173 1.99 -16.68 -13.24
CA ALA A 173 3.18 -15.84 -13.40
C ALA A 173 3.70 -15.22 -12.08
N TYR A 174 2.81 -15.07 -11.07
CA TYR A 174 3.19 -14.64 -9.72
C TYR A 174 2.34 -15.39 -8.66
N PRO A 175 2.50 -16.72 -8.52
CA PRO A 175 1.62 -17.53 -7.68
C PRO A 175 1.62 -17.13 -6.21
N ASN A 176 2.69 -16.51 -5.75
CA ASN A 176 2.86 -16.09 -4.35
C ASN A 176 2.46 -14.63 -4.08
N PHE A 177 1.85 -13.92 -5.05
CA PHE A 177 1.51 -12.50 -4.88
C PHE A 177 0.67 -12.25 -3.63
N LYS A 178 -0.45 -12.96 -3.48
CA LYS A 178 -1.34 -12.81 -2.33
C LYS A 178 -0.67 -13.12 -1.01
N SER A 179 0.10 -14.20 -0.96
CA SER A 179 0.82 -14.58 0.26
C SER A 179 1.93 -13.58 0.59
N SER A 180 2.58 -12.98 -0.42
CA SER A 180 3.57 -11.91 -0.21
C SER A 180 2.93 -10.64 0.35
N VAL A 181 1.77 -10.23 -0.18
CA VAL A 181 0.99 -9.11 0.34
C VAL A 181 0.53 -9.37 1.78
N VAL A 182 -0.04 -10.54 2.04
CA VAL A 182 -0.46 -10.94 3.40
C VAL A 182 0.72 -10.92 4.36
N LYS A 183 1.88 -11.45 3.96
CA LYS A 183 3.09 -11.46 4.79
C LYS A 183 3.59 -10.05 5.09
N LEU A 184 3.51 -9.14 4.13
CA LEU A 184 3.84 -7.72 4.35
C LEU A 184 2.90 -7.11 5.40
N LEU A 185 1.60 -7.25 5.21
CA LEU A 185 0.59 -6.71 6.10
C LEU A 185 0.61 -7.35 7.51
N MET A 186 1.00 -8.63 7.60
CA MET A 186 1.14 -9.34 8.89
C MET A 186 2.32 -8.86 9.73
N LYS A 187 3.34 -8.23 9.11
CA LYS A 187 4.45 -7.63 9.88
C LYS A 187 3.93 -6.69 10.98
N ASP A 188 2.87 -5.97 10.75
CA ASP A 188 2.31 -5.01 11.69
C ASP A 188 1.60 -5.67 12.87
N TYR A 189 1.03 -6.85 12.65
CA TYR A 189 0.45 -7.67 13.73
C TYR A 189 1.53 -8.37 14.57
N ASP A 190 2.68 -8.71 13.95
CA ASP A 190 3.82 -9.32 14.64
C ASP A 190 4.69 -8.29 15.40
N ILE A 191 4.56 -7.01 15.08
CA ILE A 191 5.26 -5.90 15.73
C ILE A 191 4.75 -5.62 17.15
N MET A 192 3.68 -6.25 17.62
CA MET A 192 3.36 -6.28 19.05
C MET A 192 4.57 -6.85 19.80
N PRO A 193 5.25 -6.05 20.64
CA PRO A 193 6.70 -6.18 20.87
C PRO A 193 7.04 -7.43 21.65
N ARG A 194 7.72 -8.37 21.03
CA ARG A 194 8.43 -9.43 21.75
C ARG A 194 9.73 -8.96 22.41
N LYS A 195 10.27 -7.81 21.96
CA LYS A 195 11.43 -7.16 22.63
C LYS A 195 11.22 -5.65 22.68
N VAL A 196 10.94 -5.15 23.85
CA VAL A 196 10.90 -3.71 24.16
C VAL A 196 12.31 -3.24 24.40
N VAL A 197 12.81 -2.32 23.58
CA VAL A 197 14.19 -1.82 23.65
C VAL A 197 14.31 -0.68 24.70
N SER A 198 13.24 0.07 24.95
CA SER A 198 13.22 1.08 26.02
C SER A 198 11.80 1.35 26.55
N PRO A 199 11.65 1.85 27.80
CA PRO A 199 10.36 2.27 28.35
C PRO A 199 9.67 3.36 27.54
N ILE A 200 10.44 4.26 26.93
CA ILE A 200 9.94 5.35 26.10
C ILE A 200 9.34 4.80 24.80
N GLU A 201 10.02 3.88 24.12
CA GLU A 201 9.49 3.19 22.94
C GLU A 201 8.19 2.42 23.24
N LYS A 202 8.14 1.74 24.42
CA LYS A 202 6.93 1.06 24.86
C LYS A 202 5.77 2.02 25.05
N PHE A 203 6.03 3.18 25.67
CA PHE A 203 5.02 4.21 25.90
C PHE A 203 4.48 4.75 24.57
N TYR A 204 5.35 5.05 23.60
CA TYR A 204 4.94 5.56 22.30
C TYR A 204 4.24 4.51 21.44
N LYS A 205 4.71 3.27 21.39
CA LYS A 205 4.02 2.17 20.70
C LYS A 205 2.62 1.96 21.23
N ILE A 206 2.47 1.86 22.57
CA ILE A 206 1.17 1.61 23.20
C ILE A 206 0.29 2.84 23.16
N PHE A 207 0.86 4.02 23.36
CA PHE A 207 0.08 5.24 23.49
C PHE A 207 -0.34 5.82 22.12
N PHE A 208 0.53 5.86 21.15
CA PHE A 208 0.20 6.46 19.86
C PHE A 208 -0.46 5.49 18.90
N ILE A 209 0.08 4.30 18.71
CA ILE A 209 -0.46 3.33 17.75
C ILE A 209 -1.76 2.72 18.28
N THR A 210 -1.77 2.24 19.52
CA THR A 210 -2.95 1.56 20.07
C THR A 210 -4.05 2.52 20.52
N LYS A 211 -3.72 3.71 21.03
CA LYS A 211 -4.74 4.69 21.43
C LYS A 211 -5.30 5.50 20.27
N SER A 212 -4.49 5.88 19.27
CA SER A 212 -5.04 6.51 18.07
C SER A 212 -6.01 5.55 17.39
N ILE A 213 -5.58 4.32 17.12
CA ILE A 213 -6.42 3.31 16.47
C ILE A 213 -7.68 3.00 17.27
N LYS A 214 -7.61 2.82 18.61
CA LYS A 214 -8.80 2.58 19.45
C LYS A 214 -9.73 3.79 19.59
N ARG A 215 -9.27 4.99 19.29
CA ARG A 215 -10.07 6.23 19.31
C ARG A 215 -11.07 6.30 18.16
N TYR A 216 -10.83 5.55 17.09
CA TYR A 216 -11.62 5.60 15.87
C TYR A 216 -12.63 4.46 15.84
N ASN A 217 -13.87 4.78 15.48
CA ASN A 217 -14.92 3.79 15.33
C ASN A 217 -14.83 3.13 13.95
N PHE A 218 -14.36 1.88 13.92
CA PHE A 218 -14.30 1.06 12.71
C PHE A 218 -15.46 0.05 12.63
N ASP A 219 -16.55 0.23 13.39
CA ASP A 219 -17.63 -0.77 13.47
C ASP A 219 -18.26 -1.07 12.12
N ASN A 220 -18.33 -0.08 11.24
CA ASN A 220 -18.90 -0.21 9.90
C ASN A 220 -17.93 -0.81 8.86
N PHE A 221 -16.67 -1.11 9.23
CA PHE A 221 -15.69 -1.68 8.32
C PHE A 221 -15.79 -3.21 8.35
N SER A 222 -15.62 -3.84 7.17
CA SER A 222 -15.52 -5.29 7.08
C SER A 222 -14.28 -5.82 7.82
N ASP A 223 -14.28 -7.10 8.21
CA ASP A 223 -13.09 -7.71 8.82
C ASP A 223 -11.89 -7.65 7.88
N LYS A 224 -12.10 -7.73 6.54
CA LYS A 224 -11.05 -7.56 5.53
C LYS A 224 -10.47 -6.14 5.57
N ASP A 225 -11.31 -5.11 5.61
CA ASP A 225 -10.84 -3.72 5.68
C ASP A 225 -10.11 -3.44 7.00
N LYS A 226 -10.64 -3.95 8.12
CA LYS A 226 -9.99 -3.88 9.43
C LYS A 226 -8.63 -4.57 9.41
N PHE A 227 -8.50 -5.72 8.74
CA PHE A 227 -7.23 -6.42 8.56
C PHE A 227 -6.24 -5.58 7.74
N LEU A 228 -6.67 -5.07 6.58
CA LEU A 228 -5.84 -4.21 5.72
C LEU A 228 -5.33 -2.98 6.49
N LEU A 229 -6.18 -2.36 7.31
CA LEU A 229 -5.83 -1.20 8.15
C LEU A 229 -5.02 -1.54 9.41
N GLY A 230 -4.75 -2.81 9.69
CA GLY A 230 -4.00 -3.22 10.89
C GLY A 230 -4.77 -3.07 12.21
N VAL A 231 -6.10 -2.95 12.16
CA VAL A 231 -6.96 -2.69 13.34
C VAL A 231 -7.79 -3.89 13.77
N LEU A 232 -7.68 -5.02 13.09
CA LEU A 232 -8.37 -6.25 13.46
C LEU A 232 -7.70 -6.89 14.69
N ASP A 233 -8.40 -7.04 15.79
CA ASP A 233 -7.86 -7.42 17.10
C ASP A 233 -7.96 -8.90 17.43
N SER A 234 -8.77 -9.67 16.70
CA SER A 234 -8.99 -11.10 16.94
C SER A 234 -8.10 -11.96 16.06
N LYS A 235 -7.23 -12.78 16.66
CA LYS A 235 -6.38 -13.74 15.96
C LYS A 235 -7.19 -14.73 15.10
N GLU A 236 -8.37 -15.14 15.57
CA GLU A 236 -9.27 -16.01 14.81
C GLU A 236 -9.77 -15.30 13.54
N LYS A 237 -10.23 -14.07 13.67
CA LYS A 237 -10.69 -13.26 12.52
C LYS A 237 -9.54 -12.96 11.55
N ILE A 238 -8.34 -12.64 12.07
CA ILE A 238 -7.14 -12.45 11.24
C ILE A 238 -6.88 -13.71 10.41
N ASN A 239 -6.82 -14.87 11.05
CA ASN A 239 -6.57 -16.14 10.35
C ASN A 239 -7.65 -16.44 9.30
N LYS A 240 -8.93 -16.15 9.62
CA LYS A 240 -10.03 -16.30 8.68
C LYS A 240 -9.85 -15.41 7.44
N VAL A 241 -9.61 -14.10 7.63
CA VAL A 241 -9.40 -13.15 6.54
C VAL A 241 -8.18 -13.53 5.69
N VAL A 242 -7.07 -13.90 6.32
CA VAL A 242 -5.86 -14.37 5.62
C VAL A 242 -6.18 -15.59 4.76
N SER A 243 -6.90 -16.57 5.32
CA SER A 243 -7.32 -17.75 4.57
C SER A 243 -8.24 -17.39 3.39
N GLU A 244 -9.16 -16.46 3.55
CA GLU A 244 -10.03 -15.97 2.49
C GLU A 244 -9.24 -15.28 1.37
N ILE A 245 -8.26 -14.44 1.71
CA ILE A 245 -7.41 -13.75 0.71
C ILE A 245 -6.60 -14.77 -0.09
N ILE A 246 -5.97 -15.73 0.58
CA ILE A 246 -5.08 -16.71 -0.07
C ILE A 246 -5.88 -17.75 -0.87
N ASN A 247 -6.99 -18.25 -0.35
CA ASN A 247 -7.72 -19.41 -0.92
C ASN A 247 -8.74 -19.02 -1.99
N ASN A 248 -9.03 -17.75 -2.24
CA ASN A 248 -9.93 -17.35 -3.32
C ASN A 248 -9.45 -17.81 -4.72
N ASP A 249 -8.18 -18.24 -4.87
CA ASP A 249 -7.70 -18.89 -6.10
C ASP A 249 -8.33 -20.27 -6.36
N SER A 250 -8.88 -20.94 -5.34
CA SER A 250 -9.45 -22.28 -5.50
C SER A 250 -10.84 -22.30 -6.16
N TYR A 251 -11.52 -21.15 -6.23
CA TYR A 251 -12.84 -21.06 -6.88
C TYR A 251 -12.78 -20.87 -8.40
N SER A 252 -11.70 -20.30 -8.95
CA SER A 252 -11.53 -20.13 -10.40
C SER A 252 -11.18 -21.45 -11.10
N LYS A 253 -10.48 -22.37 -10.41
CA LYS A 253 -10.11 -23.69 -10.97
C LYS A 253 -11.27 -24.70 -11.08
N LYS A 254 -12.44 -24.44 -10.48
CA LYS A 254 -13.61 -25.34 -10.54
C LYS A 254 -14.65 -24.95 -11.60
N ARG A 255 -14.46 -23.90 -12.37
CA ARG A 255 -15.36 -23.50 -13.47
C ARG A 255 -14.84 -23.86 -14.86
N GLY A 256 -13.77 -24.64 -14.95
CA GLY A 256 -13.19 -25.13 -16.21
C GLY A 256 -13.27 -26.63 -16.30
N VAL A 257 -14.50 -27.18 -16.36
CA VAL A 257 -14.82 -28.48 -16.98
C VAL A 257 -16.14 -28.32 -17.70
#